data_ee104ed43c4e0bf63d5a9ce53b33390d
#
_entry.id   ee104ed43c4e0bf63d5a9ce53b33390d
#
_cell.length_a   1.000
_cell.length_b   1.000
_cell.length_c   1.000
_cell.angle_alpha   90.00
_cell.angle_beta   90.00
_cell.angle_gamma   90.00
#
_symmetry.space_group_name_H-M   'P 1'
#
loop_
_entity.id
_entity.type
_entity.pdbx_description
1 polymer ?
#
loop_
_entity_poly.entity_id
_entity_poly.type
_entity_poly.pdbx_seq_one_letter_code
_entity_poly.pdbx_strand_id
1 'polypeptide(L)'
;ETVVDLLKDIYRSLIKHGFKNIITFNGHRLANVAAIGIASKTIKQENPETFFALYDPLIIASSTHKEVCENPGAGQHGGEFETSHMLFKRPEMVQMDKAFEHRGNLYFESRFFSHDNFASGDKIPITITADDQSFYTPPAHIGDPTVANVEKGEKLWRAIIGNGVEFIETLREHRPPEKRKYPELTESSNENNTG
;
A
#
# COMPACT_ATOMS: atom_id res chain seq x y z
N GLU A 1 -16.99 -4.13 -6.79
CA GLU A 1 -18.01 -4.61 -5.84
C GLU A 1 -17.66 -6.00 -5.29
N THR A 2 -17.45 -7.03 -6.11
CA THR A 2 -17.22 -8.42 -5.68
C THR A 2 -16.12 -8.56 -4.62
N VAL A 3 -14.96 -7.90 -4.79
CA VAL A 3 -13.86 -7.96 -3.81
C VAL A 3 -14.24 -7.29 -2.49
N VAL A 4 -14.97 -6.18 -2.55
CA VAL A 4 -15.45 -5.48 -1.35
C VAL A 4 -16.42 -6.36 -0.56
N ASP A 5 -17.35 -7.02 -1.24
CA ASP A 5 -18.34 -7.87 -0.59
C ASP A 5 -17.69 -9.14 -0.01
N LEU A 6 -16.76 -9.75 -0.73
CA LEU A 6 -15.98 -10.88 -0.21
C LEU A 6 -15.21 -10.49 1.07
N LEU A 7 -14.55 -9.33 1.07
CA LEU A 7 -13.82 -8.84 2.25
C LEU A 7 -14.76 -8.58 3.43
N LYS A 8 -15.94 -7.99 3.19
CA LYS A 8 -16.95 -7.79 4.24
C LYS A 8 -17.39 -9.12 4.86
N ASP A 9 -17.62 -10.13 4.05
CA ASP A 9 -18.05 -11.44 4.54
C ASP A 9 -16.93 -12.12 5.36
N ILE A 10 -15.68 -12.03 4.89
CA ILE A 10 -14.53 -12.51 5.66
C ILE A 10 -14.43 -11.78 7.00
N TYR A 11 -14.52 -10.45 7.02
CA TYR A 11 -14.42 -9.67 8.25
C TYR A 11 -15.56 -9.97 9.22
N ARG A 12 -16.80 -10.09 8.75
CA ARG A 12 -17.93 -10.49 9.58
C ARG A 12 -17.74 -11.89 10.17
N SER A 13 -17.21 -12.82 9.36
CA SER A 13 -16.90 -14.17 9.83
C SER A 13 -15.86 -14.15 10.95
N LEU A 14 -14.77 -13.42 10.77
CA LEU A 14 -13.71 -13.27 11.80
C LEU A 14 -14.27 -12.66 13.09
N ILE A 15 -15.05 -11.60 12.99
CA ILE A 15 -15.68 -10.95 14.16
C ILE A 15 -16.63 -11.89 14.88
N LYS A 16 -17.46 -12.65 14.14
CA LYS A 16 -18.33 -13.68 14.71
C LYS A 16 -17.56 -14.73 15.50
N HIS A 17 -16.33 -15.04 15.10
CA HIS A 17 -15.46 -15.97 15.79
C HIS A 17 -14.61 -15.31 16.90
N GLY A 18 -14.88 -14.05 17.24
CA GLY A 18 -14.29 -13.36 18.40
C GLY A 18 -13.00 -12.59 18.13
N PHE A 19 -12.56 -12.49 16.88
CA PHE A 19 -11.39 -11.67 16.55
C PHE A 19 -11.69 -10.17 16.75
N LYS A 20 -10.83 -9.49 17.50
CA LYS A 20 -10.93 -8.08 17.82
C LYS A 20 -9.96 -7.21 17.01
N ASN A 21 -8.84 -7.78 16.58
CA ASN A 21 -7.85 -7.12 15.74
C ASN A 21 -7.77 -7.87 14.40
N ILE A 22 -8.03 -7.16 13.32
CA ILE A 22 -8.02 -7.70 11.95
C ILE A 22 -7.00 -6.91 11.16
N ILE A 23 -5.95 -7.60 10.70
CA ILE A 23 -4.90 -7.02 9.87
C ILE A 23 -5.01 -7.63 8.48
N THR A 24 -5.20 -6.79 7.48
CA THR A 24 -5.21 -7.22 6.08
C THR A 24 -3.83 -6.99 5.47
N PHE A 25 -3.15 -8.07 5.10
CA PHE A 25 -1.89 -7.99 4.37
C PHE A 25 -2.18 -7.72 2.89
N ASN A 26 -1.66 -6.61 2.39
CA ASN A 26 -1.85 -6.21 1.01
C ASN A 26 -0.65 -6.62 0.15
N GLY A 27 -0.85 -7.57 -0.73
CA GLY A 27 0.19 -8.03 -1.66
C GLY A 27 0.34 -7.18 -2.93
N HIS A 28 -0.59 -6.23 -3.18
CA HIS A 28 -0.52 -5.34 -4.34
C HIS A 28 -1.08 -3.95 -3.99
N ARG A 29 -0.19 -2.99 -3.87
CA ARG A 29 -0.45 -1.71 -3.22
C ARG A 29 -1.69 -0.98 -3.71
N LEU A 30 -1.85 -0.77 -5.00
CA LEU A 30 -2.90 0.13 -5.50
C LEU A 30 -4.23 -0.55 -5.75
N ALA A 31 -4.22 -1.72 -6.37
CA ALA A 31 -5.43 -2.38 -6.80
C ALA A 31 -6.37 -2.71 -5.63
N ASN A 32 -5.83 -3.03 -4.46
CA ASN A 32 -6.61 -3.55 -3.34
C ASN A 32 -6.92 -2.51 -2.26
N VAL A 33 -6.14 -1.44 -2.13
CA VAL A 33 -6.26 -0.46 -1.03
C VAL A 33 -7.66 0.14 -0.94
N ALA A 34 -8.25 0.52 -2.07
CA ALA A 34 -9.59 1.09 -2.08
C ALA A 34 -10.65 0.09 -1.62
N ALA A 35 -10.59 -1.15 -2.11
CA ALA A 35 -11.54 -2.21 -1.73
C ALA A 35 -11.41 -2.57 -0.24
N ILE A 36 -10.18 -2.73 0.26
CA ILE A 36 -9.88 -2.99 1.68
C ILE A 36 -10.38 -1.83 2.54
N GLY A 37 -10.13 -0.58 2.13
CA GLY A 37 -10.55 0.60 2.85
C GLY A 37 -12.08 0.73 2.95
N ILE A 38 -12.81 0.48 1.86
CA ILE A 38 -14.28 0.50 1.87
C ILE A 38 -14.82 -0.61 2.76
N ALA A 39 -14.35 -1.84 2.58
CA ALA A 39 -14.83 -2.99 3.35
C ALA A 39 -14.57 -2.81 4.86
N SER A 40 -13.33 -2.44 5.23
CA SER A 40 -12.96 -2.25 6.65
C SER A 40 -13.73 -1.12 7.31
N LYS A 41 -13.94 0.03 6.63
CA LYS A 41 -14.75 1.13 7.16
C LYS A 41 -16.20 0.73 7.36
N THR A 42 -16.80 0.01 6.40
CA THR A 42 -18.18 -0.46 6.50
C THR A 42 -18.34 -1.36 7.72
N ILE A 43 -17.48 -2.39 7.85
CA ILE A 43 -17.57 -3.35 8.95
C ILE A 43 -17.20 -2.71 10.30
N LYS A 44 -16.29 -1.75 10.31
CA LYS A 44 -15.95 -0.97 11.52
C LYS A 44 -17.14 -0.17 12.04
N GLN A 45 -18.01 0.37 11.17
CA GLN A 45 -19.24 1.05 11.59
C GLN A 45 -20.23 0.08 12.23
N GLU A 46 -20.32 -1.14 11.71
CA GLU A 46 -21.15 -2.21 12.28
C GLU A 46 -20.58 -2.74 13.62
N ASN A 47 -19.25 -2.69 13.78
CA ASN A 47 -18.50 -3.28 14.92
C ASN A 47 -17.44 -2.30 15.44
N PRO A 48 -17.83 -1.24 16.15
CA PRO A 48 -16.93 -0.15 16.55
C PRO A 48 -15.74 -0.58 17.41
N GLU A 49 -15.85 -1.68 18.15
CA GLU A 49 -14.82 -2.23 19.03
C GLU A 49 -13.74 -3.01 18.29
N THR A 50 -13.98 -3.38 17.00
CA THR A 50 -12.99 -4.12 16.21
C THR A 50 -11.93 -3.18 15.66
N PHE A 51 -10.66 -3.54 15.81
CA PHE A 51 -9.54 -2.81 15.20
C PHE A 51 -9.25 -3.37 13.80
N PHE A 52 -9.09 -2.47 12.83
CA PHE A 52 -8.68 -2.81 11.47
C PHE A 52 -7.40 -2.09 11.09
N ALA A 53 -6.47 -2.81 10.50
CA ALA A 53 -5.28 -2.25 9.89
C ALA A 53 -5.03 -2.86 8.52
N LEU A 54 -4.43 -2.04 7.65
CA LEU A 54 -3.88 -2.46 6.37
C LEU A 54 -2.36 -2.52 6.52
N TYR A 55 -1.80 -3.71 6.38
CA TYR A 55 -0.36 -3.91 6.34
C TYR A 55 0.11 -3.84 4.88
N ASP A 56 0.89 -2.82 4.55
CA ASP A 56 1.46 -2.62 3.23
C ASP A 56 2.99 -2.70 3.33
N PRO A 57 3.64 -3.68 2.69
CA PRO A 57 5.08 -3.88 2.77
C PRO A 57 5.91 -2.67 2.34
N LEU A 58 5.43 -1.90 1.35
CA LEU A 58 6.13 -0.69 0.90
C LEU A 58 6.03 0.45 1.91
N ILE A 59 4.89 0.59 2.57
CA ILE A 59 4.71 1.63 3.60
C ILE A 59 5.59 1.32 4.80
N ILE A 60 5.53 0.09 5.29
CA ILE A 60 6.24 -0.30 6.51
C ILE A 60 7.75 -0.30 6.37
N ALA A 61 8.28 -0.44 5.16
CA ALA A 61 9.70 -0.39 4.83
C ALA A 61 10.10 0.87 4.05
N SER A 62 9.27 1.92 4.02
CA SER A 62 9.48 3.09 3.17
C SER A 62 10.77 3.87 3.47
N SER A 63 11.20 3.93 4.73
CA SER A 63 12.48 4.54 5.12
C SER A 63 13.66 3.73 4.57
N THR A 64 13.67 2.42 4.78
CA THR A 64 14.70 1.52 4.26
C THR A 64 14.72 1.55 2.73
N HIS A 65 13.55 1.58 2.09
CA HIS A 65 13.47 1.70 0.63
C HIS A 65 14.16 2.96 0.12
N LYS A 66 13.92 4.11 0.75
CA LYS A 66 14.57 5.37 0.40
C LYS A 66 16.09 5.38 0.66
N GLU A 67 16.52 4.62 1.65
CA GLU A 67 17.95 4.53 2.02
C GLU A 67 18.74 3.63 1.06
N VAL A 68 18.16 2.47 0.67
CA VAL A 68 18.92 1.43 -0.04
C VAL A 68 18.73 1.42 -1.55
N CYS A 69 17.60 1.95 -2.06
CA CYS A 69 17.34 1.99 -3.49
C CYS A 69 17.89 3.26 -4.12
N GLU A 70 18.54 3.11 -5.28
CA GLU A 70 19.10 4.23 -6.05
C GLU A 70 18.01 5.10 -6.68
N ASN A 71 16.89 4.45 -7.04
CA ASN A 71 15.73 5.10 -7.67
C ASN A 71 14.44 4.84 -6.87
N PRO A 72 14.33 5.30 -5.61
CA PRO A 72 13.22 4.92 -4.74
C PRO A 72 11.84 5.44 -5.18
N GLY A 73 11.77 6.30 -6.16
CA GLY A 73 10.52 6.79 -6.77
C GLY A 73 10.27 6.28 -8.18
N ALA A 74 11.22 5.54 -8.75
CA ALA A 74 11.14 5.04 -10.10
C ALA A 74 11.01 3.52 -10.12
N GLY A 75 9.99 3.02 -10.78
CA GLY A 75 9.89 1.60 -11.05
C GLY A 75 9.05 0.83 -10.07
N GLN A 76 7.86 0.59 -10.53
CA GLN A 76 6.77 0.03 -9.75
C GLN A 76 6.43 -1.40 -10.17
N HIS A 77 7.06 -1.91 -11.22
CA HIS A 77 6.80 -3.23 -11.78
C HIS A 77 8.09 -3.86 -12.28
N GLY A 78 8.62 -4.83 -11.55
CA GLY A 78 9.86 -5.50 -11.89
C GLY A 78 11.10 -4.60 -11.87
N GLY A 79 11.06 -3.47 -11.14
CA GLY A 79 12.18 -2.56 -10.98
C GLY A 79 13.16 -2.98 -9.89
N GLU A 80 13.97 -2.05 -9.41
CA GLU A 80 15.03 -2.29 -8.42
C GLU A 80 14.52 -2.99 -7.16
N PHE A 81 13.42 -2.50 -6.59
CA PHE A 81 12.85 -3.01 -5.34
C PHE A 81 12.40 -4.47 -5.46
N GLU A 82 11.53 -4.76 -6.43
CA GLU A 82 10.95 -6.09 -6.61
C GLU A 82 12.00 -7.10 -7.08
N THR A 83 12.89 -6.68 -7.99
CA THR A 83 13.97 -7.54 -8.47
C THR A 83 14.96 -7.86 -7.35
N SER A 84 15.31 -6.89 -6.49
CA SER A 84 16.15 -7.16 -5.32
C SER A 84 15.52 -8.16 -4.35
N HIS A 85 14.22 -8.06 -4.11
CA HIS A 85 13.49 -9.04 -3.30
C HIS A 85 13.57 -10.44 -3.91
N MET A 86 13.36 -10.56 -5.22
CA MET A 86 13.43 -11.85 -5.90
C MET A 86 14.85 -12.41 -5.89
N LEU A 87 15.87 -11.59 -6.11
CA LEU A 87 17.26 -12.01 -6.02
C LEU A 87 17.62 -12.56 -4.63
N PHE A 88 17.07 -11.97 -3.56
CA PHE A 88 17.29 -12.47 -2.20
C PHE A 88 16.53 -13.76 -1.92
N LYS A 89 15.28 -13.89 -2.40
CA LYS A 89 14.39 -14.99 -2.01
C LYS A 89 14.39 -16.16 -3.00
N ARG A 90 14.54 -15.88 -4.28
CA ARG A 90 14.42 -16.81 -5.39
C ARG A 90 15.37 -16.42 -6.53
N PRO A 91 16.69 -16.36 -6.29
CA PRO A 91 17.64 -15.92 -7.31
C PRO A 91 17.57 -16.75 -8.59
N GLU A 92 17.21 -18.04 -8.47
CA GLU A 92 17.05 -18.95 -9.60
C GLU A 92 15.89 -18.56 -10.54
N MET A 93 14.99 -17.69 -10.12
CA MET A 93 13.86 -17.19 -10.93
C MET A 93 14.18 -15.88 -11.64
N VAL A 94 15.36 -15.28 -11.39
CA VAL A 94 15.73 -13.98 -11.93
C VAL A 94 16.80 -14.14 -13.03
N GLN A 95 16.54 -13.54 -14.19
CA GLN A 95 17.43 -13.57 -15.34
C GLN A 95 18.07 -12.19 -15.53
N MET A 96 19.08 -11.88 -14.70
CA MET A 96 19.74 -10.57 -14.71
C MET A 96 20.45 -10.24 -16.03
N ASP A 97 20.83 -11.24 -16.80
CA ASP A 97 21.37 -11.08 -18.15
C ASP A 97 20.38 -10.47 -19.15
N LYS A 98 19.08 -10.48 -18.80
CA LYS A 98 18.00 -9.86 -19.59
C LYS A 98 17.50 -8.56 -19.00
N ALA A 99 18.06 -8.11 -17.88
CA ALA A 99 17.64 -6.90 -17.24
C ALA A 99 18.06 -5.65 -18.04
N PHE A 100 17.16 -4.70 -18.17
CA PHE A 100 17.43 -3.37 -18.74
C PHE A 100 16.51 -2.34 -18.12
N GLU A 101 16.94 -1.07 -18.13
CA GLU A 101 16.11 0.03 -17.66
C GLU A 101 14.98 0.31 -18.65
N HIS A 102 13.75 0.49 -18.13
CA HIS A 102 12.61 0.96 -18.88
C HIS A 102 11.75 1.89 -18.02
N ARG A 103 11.58 3.14 -18.45
CA ARG A 103 10.84 4.16 -17.68
C ARG A 103 9.37 4.28 -18.05
N GLY A 104 8.89 3.40 -18.89
CA GLY A 104 7.53 3.46 -19.46
C GLY A 104 7.44 4.42 -20.65
N ASN A 105 6.45 4.18 -21.49
CA ASN A 105 6.11 5.08 -22.58
C ASN A 105 5.16 6.17 -22.06
N LEU A 106 5.30 7.40 -22.53
CA LEU A 106 4.41 8.49 -22.18
C LEU A 106 3.39 8.73 -23.30
N TYR A 107 2.11 8.84 -22.98
CA TYR A 107 1.11 9.28 -23.94
C TYR A 107 1.33 10.73 -24.36
N PHE A 108 1.74 11.57 -23.41
CA PHE A 108 2.10 12.95 -23.61
C PHE A 108 2.93 13.45 -22.43
N GLU A 109 3.82 14.37 -22.69
CA GLU A 109 4.60 15.03 -21.65
C GLU A 109 3.77 16.11 -20.95
N SER A 110 3.69 16.04 -19.64
CA SER A 110 3.08 17.07 -18.83
C SER A 110 3.68 17.06 -17.42
N ARG A 111 3.90 18.26 -16.89
CA ARG A 111 4.35 18.40 -15.49
C ARG A 111 3.30 17.93 -14.49
N PHE A 112 2.02 17.84 -14.89
CA PHE A 112 0.93 17.50 -14.01
C PHE A 112 0.58 16.01 -13.98
N PHE A 113 1.06 15.21 -14.93
CA PHE A 113 0.70 13.81 -15.00
C PHE A 113 1.83 12.90 -14.57
N SER A 114 1.47 11.86 -13.86
CA SER A 114 2.34 10.75 -13.55
C SER A 114 1.70 9.46 -14.06
N HIS A 115 2.47 8.68 -14.80
CA HIS A 115 2.15 7.29 -15.10
C HIS A 115 2.46 6.40 -13.90
N ASP A 116 3.21 6.95 -12.97
CA ASP A 116 3.46 6.36 -11.69
C ASP A 116 2.23 6.62 -10.80
N ASN A 117 1.56 5.55 -10.41
CA ASN A 117 0.46 5.59 -9.45
C ASN A 117 0.86 6.14 -8.07
N PHE A 118 2.14 6.41 -7.86
CA PHE A 118 2.72 7.07 -6.69
C PHE A 118 3.10 8.51 -7.02
N ALA A 119 2.20 9.21 -7.68
CA ALA A 119 2.41 10.62 -7.97
C ALA A 119 2.97 11.34 -6.75
N SER A 120 4.17 11.86 -6.88
CA SER A 120 4.84 12.67 -5.88
C SER A 120 4.92 14.11 -6.36
N GLY A 121 4.81 15.06 -5.45
CA GLY A 121 4.80 16.48 -5.79
C GLY A 121 3.48 16.90 -6.45
N ASP A 122 3.58 17.74 -7.49
CA ASP A 122 2.43 18.34 -8.16
C ASP A 122 1.77 17.43 -9.22
N LYS A 123 2.10 16.14 -9.23
CA LYS A 123 1.62 15.21 -10.26
C LYS A 123 0.31 14.55 -9.84
N ILE A 124 -0.58 14.44 -10.81
CA ILE A 124 -1.90 13.82 -10.66
C ILE A 124 -1.84 12.43 -11.29
N PRO A 125 -2.23 11.37 -10.56
CA PRO A 125 -2.34 10.04 -11.14
C PRO A 125 -3.47 10.00 -12.16
N ILE A 126 -3.25 9.34 -13.28
CA ILE A 126 -4.28 9.07 -14.28
C ILE A 126 -4.83 7.65 -14.11
N THR A 127 -6.10 7.48 -14.45
CA THR A 127 -6.70 6.15 -14.50
C THR A 127 -6.24 5.45 -15.77
N ILE A 128 -5.68 4.26 -15.61
CA ILE A 128 -5.22 3.41 -16.71
C ILE A 128 -5.91 2.05 -16.67
N THR A 129 -6.10 1.48 -17.84
CA THR A 129 -6.64 0.13 -18.04
C THR A 129 -5.51 -0.88 -18.33
N ALA A 130 -5.85 -2.14 -18.49
CA ALA A 130 -4.88 -3.17 -18.90
C ALA A 130 -4.32 -2.91 -20.32
N ASP A 131 -5.14 -2.35 -21.21
CA ASP A 131 -4.70 -1.98 -22.56
C ASP A 131 -3.72 -0.80 -22.53
N ASP A 132 -4.01 0.20 -21.71
CA ASP A 132 -3.08 1.30 -21.46
C ASP A 132 -1.76 0.80 -20.88
N GLN A 133 -1.83 -0.16 -19.95
CA GLN A 133 -0.64 -0.77 -19.35
C GLN A 133 0.25 -1.43 -20.42
N SER A 134 -0.35 -2.11 -21.39
CA SER A 134 0.40 -2.73 -22.50
C SER A 134 1.14 -1.69 -23.35
N PHE A 135 0.58 -0.50 -23.51
CA PHE A 135 1.25 0.61 -24.19
C PHE A 135 2.38 1.22 -23.35
N TYR A 136 2.15 1.44 -22.04
CA TYR A 136 3.15 2.05 -21.16
C TYR A 136 4.34 1.15 -20.90
N THR A 137 4.09 -0.15 -20.81
CA THR A 137 5.09 -1.14 -20.40
C THR A 137 5.14 -2.35 -21.32
N PRO A 138 5.50 -2.18 -22.63
CA PRO A 138 5.61 -3.32 -23.53
C PRO A 138 6.48 -4.47 -23.00
N PRO A 139 7.60 -4.20 -22.28
CA PRO A 139 8.41 -5.26 -21.70
C PRO A 139 7.86 -5.79 -20.37
N ALA A 140 6.67 -5.36 -19.94
CA ALA A 140 6.01 -5.74 -18.70
C ALA A 140 6.75 -5.33 -17.41
N HIS A 141 7.69 -4.38 -17.47
CA HIS A 141 8.31 -3.77 -16.29
C HIS A 141 8.45 -2.26 -16.44
N ILE A 142 8.51 -1.55 -15.32
CA ILE A 142 8.85 -0.13 -15.23
C ILE A 142 9.89 0.04 -14.15
N GLY A 143 11.02 0.63 -14.48
CA GLY A 143 12.11 0.92 -13.57
C GLY A 143 13.44 0.40 -14.07
N ASP A 144 14.40 0.34 -13.17
CA ASP A 144 15.75 -0.13 -13.44
C ASP A 144 16.07 -1.37 -12.60
N PRO A 145 15.84 -2.58 -13.11
CA PRO A 145 16.24 -3.80 -12.42
C PRO A 145 17.77 -4.04 -12.46
N THR A 146 18.54 -3.30 -13.28
CA THR A 146 19.99 -3.55 -13.43
C THR A 146 20.78 -3.19 -12.19
N VAL A 147 20.26 -2.27 -11.37
CA VAL A 147 20.86 -1.85 -10.10
C VAL A 147 20.38 -2.70 -8.90
N ALA A 148 19.50 -3.67 -9.15
CA ALA A 148 19.03 -4.59 -8.12
C ALA A 148 20.14 -5.56 -7.67
N ASN A 149 20.14 -5.90 -6.39
CA ASN A 149 21.06 -6.89 -5.85
C ASN A 149 20.50 -7.58 -4.59
N VAL A 150 21.14 -8.69 -4.22
CA VAL A 150 20.76 -9.52 -3.08
C VAL A 150 20.79 -8.76 -1.75
N GLU A 151 21.79 -7.91 -1.55
CA GLU A 151 21.99 -7.15 -0.30
C GLU A 151 20.85 -6.15 -0.07
N LYS A 152 20.44 -5.42 -1.11
CA LYS A 152 19.27 -4.54 -1.07
C LYS A 152 18.01 -5.33 -0.73
N GLY A 153 17.81 -6.46 -1.39
CA GLY A 153 16.68 -7.35 -1.15
C GLY A 153 16.64 -7.86 0.29
N GLU A 154 17.77 -8.24 0.87
CA GLU A 154 17.85 -8.68 2.26
C GLU A 154 17.50 -7.56 3.23
N LYS A 155 18.06 -6.35 3.06
CA LYS A 155 17.77 -5.20 3.93
C LYS A 155 16.27 -4.83 3.90
N LEU A 156 15.70 -4.77 2.72
CA LEU A 156 14.28 -4.49 2.54
C LEU A 156 13.39 -5.56 3.17
N TRP A 157 13.73 -6.83 2.95
CA TRP A 157 12.99 -7.94 3.53
C TRP A 157 13.05 -7.95 5.06
N ARG A 158 14.23 -7.72 5.63
CA ARG A 158 14.41 -7.62 7.08
C ARG A 158 13.60 -6.46 7.68
N ALA A 159 13.57 -5.31 7.01
CA ALA A 159 12.75 -4.17 7.43
C ALA A 159 11.25 -4.49 7.38
N ILE A 160 10.77 -5.13 6.30
CA ILE A 160 9.37 -5.54 6.20
C ILE A 160 9.01 -6.48 7.36
N ILE A 161 9.78 -7.53 7.57
CA ILE A 161 9.46 -8.52 8.61
C ILE A 161 9.64 -7.93 10.01
N GLY A 162 10.75 -7.24 10.27
CA GLY A 162 11.05 -6.66 11.59
C GLY A 162 9.99 -5.66 12.04
N ASN A 163 9.68 -4.68 11.19
CA ASN A 163 8.65 -3.69 11.48
C ASN A 163 7.25 -4.32 11.56
N GLY A 164 7.01 -5.39 10.80
CA GLY A 164 5.75 -6.14 10.86
C GLY A 164 5.56 -6.88 12.18
N VAL A 165 6.62 -7.50 12.70
CA VAL A 165 6.60 -8.15 14.01
C VAL A 165 6.35 -7.13 15.11
N GLU A 166 7.11 -6.02 15.12
CA GLU A 166 6.92 -4.93 16.08
C GLU A 166 5.51 -4.37 16.05
N PHE A 167 4.95 -4.16 14.85
CA PHE A 167 3.57 -3.72 14.69
C PHE A 167 2.56 -4.69 15.31
N ILE A 168 2.72 -6.00 15.07
CA ILE A 168 1.82 -7.01 15.63
C ILE A 168 1.96 -7.07 17.17
N GLU A 169 3.17 -6.97 17.70
CA GLU A 169 3.41 -6.94 19.14
C GLU A 169 2.77 -5.71 19.79
N THR A 170 2.95 -4.53 19.18
CA THR A 170 2.27 -3.28 19.60
C THR A 170 0.75 -3.46 19.64
N LEU A 171 0.15 -4.13 18.65
CA LEU A 171 -1.29 -4.37 18.63
C LEU A 171 -1.76 -5.34 19.71
N ARG A 172 -0.93 -6.30 20.13
CA ARG A 172 -1.28 -7.24 21.22
C ARG A 172 -1.46 -6.50 22.55
N GLU A 173 -0.73 -5.42 22.76
CA GLU A 173 -0.81 -4.59 23.96
C GLU A 173 -1.90 -3.52 23.83
N HIS A 174 -2.29 -3.17 22.60
CA HIS A 174 -3.24 -2.13 22.32
C HIS A 174 -4.70 -2.60 22.48
N ARG A 175 -5.43 -1.94 23.39
CA ARG A 175 -6.88 -2.10 23.46
C ARG A 175 -7.54 -0.98 22.66
N PRO A 176 -8.47 -1.32 21.75
CA PRO A 176 -9.26 -0.30 21.07
C PRO A 176 -9.88 0.62 22.13
N PRO A 177 -9.90 1.94 21.91
CA PRO A 177 -10.55 2.86 22.85
C PRO A 177 -12.02 2.46 23.00
N GLU A 178 -12.50 2.43 24.26
CA GLU A 178 -13.94 2.33 24.51
C GLU A 178 -14.68 3.43 23.75
N LYS A 179 -15.96 3.18 23.40
CA LYS A 179 -16.78 4.10 22.61
C LYS A 179 -16.51 5.54 23.03
N ARG A 180 -15.93 6.34 22.15
CA ARG A 180 -15.87 7.79 22.38
C ARG A 180 -17.30 8.29 22.45
N LYS A 181 -17.72 8.77 23.62
CA LYS A 181 -18.88 9.67 23.71
C LYS A 181 -18.49 10.92 22.95
N TYR A 182 -19.11 11.17 21.81
CA TYR A 182 -19.01 12.48 21.19
C TYR A 182 -19.50 13.50 22.23
N PRO A 183 -18.79 14.58 22.51
CA PRO A 183 -19.36 15.67 23.30
C PRO A 183 -20.66 16.07 22.61
N GLU A 184 -21.76 16.14 23.39
CA GLU A 184 -23.00 16.68 22.88
C GLU A 184 -22.68 18.06 22.31
N LEU A 185 -23.01 18.28 21.04
CA LEU A 185 -22.91 19.61 20.45
C LEU A 185 -23.91 20.48 21.23
N THR A 186 -23.43 21.21 22.22
CA THR A 186 -24.25 22.20 22.88
C THR A 186 -24.59 23.26 21.85
N GLU A 187 -25.87 23.56 21.66
CA GLU A 187 -26.42 24.55 20.72
C GLU A 187 -26.00 26.04 21.04
N SER A 188 -24.89 26.25 21.73
CA SER A 188 -24.48 27.56 22.24
C SER A 188 -23.54 28.36 21.34
N SER A 189 -23.49 28.10 20.04
CA SER A 189 -22.64 28.88 19.10
C SER A 189 -23.40 29.72 18.05
N ASN A 190 -24.72 29.83 18.13
CA ASN A 190 -25.50 30.61 17.16
C ASN A 190 -25.97 31.99 17.63
N GLU A 191 -25.50 32.50 18.76
CA GLU A 191 -25.97 33.81 19.26
C GLU A 191 -24.98 34.99 19.15
N ASN A 192 -23.93 34.89 18.32
CA ASN A 192 -23.06 36.06 18.13
C ASN A 192 -22.77 36.33 16.65
N ASN A 193 -23.77 36.62 15.84
CA ASN A 193 -23.57 37.32 14.58
C ASN A 193 -24.81 38.13 14.14
N THR A 194 -25.28 39.05 15.01
CA THR A 194 -26.13 40.19 14.63
C THR A 194 -25.61 41.40 15.35
N GLY A 195 -24.74 42.16 14.67
CA GLY A 195 -24.20 43.44 15.09
C GLY A 195 -23.43 44.08 13.93
#